data_0ac438296ce2aebd978fc80742fc4aa2
#
_entry.id   0ac438296ce2aebd978fc80742fc4aa2
#
_cell.length_a   1.000
_cell.length_b   1.000
_cell.length_c   1.000
_cell.angle_alpha   90.00
_cell.angle_beta   90.00
_cell.angle_gamma   90.00
#
_symmetry.space_group_name_H-M   'P 1'
#
loop_
_entity.id
_entity.type
_entity.pdbx_description
1 polymer ?
#
loop_
_entity_poly.entity_id
_entity_poly.type
_entity_poly.pdbx_seq_one_letter_code
_entity_poly.pdbx_strand_id
1 'polypeptide(L)'
;KRLADAERDRDPVLGVIQGSALNNDGSSSGITVPNIHAQQAVIAAALRNAGAQASQVDYIEAHGTGTPLGDPIELRALDAVLGAQR
;
A
#
# COMPACT_ATOMS: atom_id res chain seq x y z
N LYS A 1 -7.05 -0.95 -18.10
CA LYS A 1 -8.47 -1.29 -18.26
C LYS A 1 -8.86 -2.40 -17.28
N ARG A 2 -10.14 -2.67 -17.15
CA ARG A 2 -10.62 -3.76 -16.31
C ARG A 2 -10.15 -5.11 -16.86
N LEU A 3 -9.87 -6.04 -15.96
CA LEU A 3 -9.39 -7.37 -16.36
C LEU A 3 -10.35 -8.06 -17.34
N ALA A 4 -11.65 -7.98 -17.09
CA ALA A 4 -12.64 -8.59 -17.98
C ALA A 4 -12.57 -8.00 -19.38
N ASP A 5 -12.33 -6.70 -19.49
CA ASP A 5 -12.19 -6.05 -20.81
C ASP A 5 -10.91 -6.49 -21.51
N ALA A 6 -9.81 -6.62 -20.76
CA ALA A 6 -8.55 -7.08 -21.33
C ALA A 6 -8.66 -8.52 -21.84
N GLU A 7 -9.34 -9.38 -21.08
CA GLU A 7 -9.57 -10.76 -21.50
C GLU A 7 -10.44 -10.83 -22.77
N ARG A 8 -11.54 -10.06 -22.76
CA ARG A 8 -12.42 -9.99 -23.95
C ARG A 8 -11.67 -9.54 -25.20
N ASP A 9 -10.83 -8.51 -25.02
CA ASP A 9 -10.10 -7.91 -26.13
C ASP A 9 -8.81 -8.67 -26.48
N ARG A 10 -8.50 -9.73 -25.73
CA ARG A 10 -7.29 -10.55 -25.90
C ARG A 10 -6.01 -9.72 -25.79
N ASP A 11 -6.02 -8.74 -24.91
CA ASP A 11 -4.84 -7.93 -24.63
C ASP A 11 -3.85 -8.75 -23.81
N PRO A 12 -2.54 -8.55 -24.01
CA PRO A 12 -1.56 -9.18 -23.12
C PRO A 12 -1.66 -8.56 -21.72
N VAL A 13 -1.83 -9.41 -20.70
CA VAL A 13 -1.97 -8.98 -19.32
C VAL A 13 -0.64 -9.20 -18.61
N LEU A 14 0.03 -8.10 -18.23
CA LEU A 14 1.30 -8.16 -17.52
C LEU A 14 1.14 -8.27 -16.03
N GLY A 15 0.03 -7.80 -15.50
CA GLY A 15 -0.28 -7.85 -14.10
C GLY A 15 -1.68 -7.35 -13.84
N VAL A 16 -2.17 -7.58 -12.63
CA VAL A 16 -3.52 -7.18 -12.24
C VAL A 16 -3.43 -6.37 -10.96
N ILE A 17 -4.00 -5.17 -10.95
CA ILE A 17 -4.15 -4.38 -9.73
C ILE A 17 -5.39 -4.89 -9.02
N GLN A 18 -5.19 -5.63 -7.94
CA GLN A 18 -6.29 -6.26 -7.20
C GLN A 18 -7.01 -5.28 -6.29
N GLY A 19 -6.31 -4.28 -5.79
CA GLY A 19 -6.91 -3.30 -4.90
C GLY A 19 -6.01 -2.10 -4.73
N SER A 20 -6.59 -1.04 -4.23
CA SER A 20 -5.86 0.20 -3.95
C SER A 20 -6.57 0.97 -2.87
N ALA A 21 -5.85 1.93 -2.29
CA ALA A 21 -6.41 2.86 -1.33
C ALA A 21 -5.59 4.12 -1.32
N LEU A 22 -6.22 5.21 -0.97
CA LEU A 22 -5.52 6.46 -0.70
C LEU A 22 -6.08 7.12 0.53
N ASN A 23 -5.22 7.89 1.17
CA ASN A 23 -5.62 8.83 2.19
C ASN A 23 -4.61 9.97 2.19
N ASN A 24 -4.74 10.86 3.15
CA ASN A 24 -3.74 11.89 3.36
C ASN A 24 -3.37 11.93 4.84
N ASP A 25 -2.30 12.66 5.15
CA ASP A 25 -1.81 12.82 6.52
C ASP A 25 -2.45 14.02 7.22
N GLY A 26 -3.65 14.42 6.80
CA GLY A 26 -4.27 15.70 7.10
C GLY A 26 -4.35 16.11 8.56
N SER A 27 -4.24 15.19 9.51
CA SER A 27 -4.21 15.53 10.93
C SER A 27 -2.80 15.64 11.50
N SER A 28 -1.77 15.52 10.66
CA SER A 28 -0.39 15.72 11.10
C SER A 28 -0.15 17.15 11.50
N SER A 29 0.70 17.38 12.48
CA SER A 29 0.98 18.68 13.03
C SER A 29 1.86 19.56 12.14
N GLY A 30 2.29 19.08 11.01
CA GLY A 30 3.11 19.82 10.06
C GLY A 30 2.88 19.34 8.66
N ILE A 31 3.26 20.15 7.67
CA ILE A 31 3.00 19.88 6.26
C ILE A 31 3.73 18.62 5.79
N THR A 32 4.89 18.35 6.37
CA THR A 32 5.76 17.29 5.87
C THR A 32 6.04 16.20 6.88
N VAL A 33 5.37 16.22 8.04
CA VAL A 33 5.58 15.19 9.07
C VAL A 33 4.79 13.94 8.70
N PRO A 34 5.45 12.81 8.43
CA PRO A 34 4.74 11.57 8.14
C PRO A 34 3.91 11.11 9.34
N ASN A 35 2.79 10.47 9.07
CA ASN A 35 1.89 9.96 10.09
C ASN A 35 1.82 8.44 9.97
N ILE A 36 2.39 7.74 10.95
CA ILE A 36 2.44 6.28 10.93
C ILE A 36 1.05 5.66 10.92
N HIS A 37 0.10 6.25 11.66
CA HIS A 37 -1.25 5.70 11.73
C HIS A 37 -1.98 5.84 10.40
N ALA A 38 -1.81 6.96 9.71
CA ALA A 38 -2.38 7.15 8.39
C ALA A 38 -1.77 6.17 7.39
N GLN A 39 -0.47 5.93 7.47
CA GLN A 39 0.20 4.96 6.60
C GLN A 39 -0.28 3.54 6.88
N GLN A 40 -0.40 3.16 8.14
CA GLN A 40 -0.95 1.85 8.50
C GLN A 40 -2.37 1.69 7.98
N ALA A 41 -3.19 2.73 8.13
CA ALA A 41 -4.58 2.70 7.71
C ALA A 41 -4.72 2.52 6.20
N VAL A 42 -3.90 3.21 5.40
CA VAL A 42 -4.00 3.09 3.95
C VAL A 42 -3.53 1.73 3.45
N ILE A 43 -2.50 1.16 4.07
CA ILE A 43 -2.04 -0.18 3.71
C ILE A 43 -3.12 -1.22 4.04
N ALA A 44 -3.70 -1.13 5.24
CA ALA A 44 -4.76 -2.04 5.65
C ALA A 44 -6.00 -1.89 4.74
N ALA A 45 -6.34 -0.67 4.35
CA ALA A 45 -7.46 -0.42 3.46
C ALA A 45 -7.21 -1.01 2.07
N ALA A 46 -5.99 -0.91 1.56
CA ALA A 46 -5.64 -1.50 0.28
C ALA A 46 -5.76 -3.03 0.31
N LEU A 47 -5.31 -3.66 1.38
CA LEU A 47 -5.46 -5.10 1.54
C LEU A 47 -6.94 -5.52 1.57
N ARG A 48 -7.76 -4.79 2.32
CA ARG A 48 -9.20 -5.07 2.36
C ARG A 48 -9.85 -4.90 1.00
N ASN A 49 -9.49 -3.84 0.30
CA ASN A 49 -10.02 -3.59 -1.04
C ASN A 49 -9.64 -4.71 -2.01
N ALA A 50 -8.44 -5.22 -1.88
CA ALA A 50 -7.95 -6.32 -2.72
C ALA A 50 -8.52 -7.69 -2.31
N GLY A 51 -9.14 -7.80 -1.14
CA GLY A 51 -9.52 -9.09 -0.58
C GLY A 51 -8.32 -9.97 -0.25
N ALA A 52 -7.18 -9.35 0.08
CA ALA A 52 -5.93 -10.05 0.31
C ALA A 52 -5.52 -10.00 1.77
N GLN A 53 -4.77 -11.00 2.19
CA GLN A 53 -4.15 -11.03 3.51
C GLN A 53 -2.69 -10.66 3.42
N ALA A 54 -2.15 -10.14 4.52
CA ALA A 54 -0.75 -9.75 4.58
C ALA A 54 0.20 -10.90 4.20
N SER A 55 -0.15 -12.12 4.59
CA SER A 55 0.66 -13.30 4.27
C SER A 55 0.76 -13.59 2.77
N GLN A 56 -0.11 -13.02 1.97
CA GLN A 56 -0.12 -13.22 0.51
C GLN A 56 0.77 -12.22 -0.23
N VAL A 57 1.37 -11.27 0.49
CA VAL A 57 2.24 -10.26 -0.10
C VAL A 57 3.67 -10.79 -0.11
N ASP A 58 4.23 -10.98 -1.29
CA ASP A 58 5.57 -11.54 -1.44
C ASP A 58 6.63 -10.46 -1.68
N TYR A 59 6.24 -9.31 -2.18
CA TYR A 59 7.17 -8.24 -2.53
C TYR A 59 6.54 -6.89 -2.24
N ILE A 60 7.33 -5.98 -1.72
CA ILE A 60 6.90 -4.62 -1.41
C ILE A 60 7.83 -3.64 -2.10
N GLU A 61 7.25 -2.73 -2.86
CA GLU A 61 7.99 -1.59 -3.39
C GLU A 61 7.59 -0.37 -2.58
N ALA A 62 8.49 0.07 -1.72
CA ALA A 62 8.25 1.18 -0.83
C ALA A 62 8.48 2.51 -1.55
N HIS A 63 7.92 3.59 -0.98
CA HIS A 63 8.17 4.93 -1.50
C HIS A 63 9.65 5.29 -1.37
N GLY A 64 10.22 5.07 -0.17
CA GLY A 64 11.66 5.08 0.03
C GLY A 64 12.35 6.36 -0.39
N THR A 65 11.82 7.51 0.03
CA THR A 65 12.36 8.80 -0.41
C THR A 65 13.72 9.15 0.22
N GLY A 66 14.18 8.36 1.19
CA GLY A 66 15.47 8.61 1.83
C GLY A 66 15.45 9.67 2.90
N THR A 67 14.27 10.13 3.32
CA THR A 67 14.19 11.16 4.35
C THR A 67 14.42 10.58 5.74
N PRO A 68 15.03 11.34 6.67
CA PRO A 68 15.30 10.81 8.01
C PRO A 68 14.07 10.43 8.81
N LEU A 69 12.91 11.02 8.54
CA LEU A 69 11.65 10.68 9.22
C LEU A 69 10.78 9.76 8.40
N GLY A 70 10.75 9.96 7.07
CA GLY A 70 9.84 9.23 6.20
C GLY A 70 10.13 7.74 6.12
N ASP A 71 11.37 7.37 5.93
CA ASP A 71 11.74 5.98 5.74
C ASP A 71 11.50 5.12 6.99
N PRO A 72 11.92 5.53 8.20
CA PRO A 72 11.64 4.75 9.40
C PRO A 72 10.14 4.60 9.66
N ILE A 73 9.36 5.66 9.45
CA ILE A 73 7.91 5.61 9.68
C ILE A 73 7.23 4.69 8.67
N GLU A 74 7.63 4.77 7.39
CA GLU A 74 7.12 3.88 6.36
C GLU A 74 7.43 2.43 6.67
N LEU A 75 8.67 2.11 7.06
CA LEU A 75 9.05 0.75 7.41
C LEU A 75 8.28 0.24 8.61
N ARG A 76 8.07 1.08 9.62
CA ARG A 76 7.28 0.69 10.81
C ARG A 76 5.83 0.44 10.44
N ALA A 77 5.25 1.26 9.57
CA ALA A 77 3.88 1.06 9.12
C ALA A 77 3.74 -0.26 8.35
N LEU A 78 4.68 -0.54 7.45
CA LEU A 78 4.69 -1.79 6.70
C LEU A 78 4.84 -2.99 7.63
N ASP A 79 5.75 -2.91 8.60
CA ASP A 79 5.95 -3.98 9.56
C ASP A 79 4.70 -4.22 10.41
N ALA A 80 4.05 -3.15 10.85
CA ALA A 80 2.86 -3.27 11.69
C ALA A 80 1.71 -3.97 10.97
N VAL A 81 1.54 -3.70 9.68
CA VAL A 81 0.41 -4.25 8.92
C VAL A 81 0.75 -5.59 8.30
N LEU A 82 1.94 -5.71 7.73
CA LEU A 82 2.33 -6.87 6.93
C LEU A 82 3.17 -7.87 7.72
N GLY A 83 4.00 -7.40 8.63
CA GLY A 83 4.95 -8.24 9.35
C GLY A 83 4.31 -9.19 10.35
N ALA A 84 3.19 -8.80 10.95
CA ALA A 84 2.56 -9.55 12.03
C ALA A 84 2.04 -10.93 11.60
N GLN A 85 1.85 -11.15 10.30
CA GLN A 85 1.31 -12.41 9.77
C GLN A 85 2.36 -13.23 9.02
N ARG A 86 3.61 -12.85 9.16
CA ARG A 86 4.67 -13.50 8.39
C ARG A 86 5.59 -14.31 9.27
#